data_63a057aa18791fac91433e7d66f6ff15
#
_entry.id   63a057aa18791fac91433e7d66f6ff15
#
_cell.length_a   1.000
_cell.length_b   1.000
_cell.length_c   1.000
_cell.angle_alpha   90.00
_cell.angle_beta   90.00
_cell.angle_gamma   90.00
#
_symmetry.space_group_name_H-M   'P 1'
#
loop_
_entity.id
_entity.type
_entity.pdbx_description
1 polymer ?
#
loop_
_entity_poly.entity_id
_entity_poly.type
_entity_poly.pdbx_seq_one_letter_code
_entity_poly.pdbx_strand_id
1 'polypeptide(L)'
;MPPADFLKFSCNLEFYIQQELLITNNKQFQYPCGRLGDITLHFQHYKNFEVAKKKWDERKDRINWDKILFIFTDRDGATIDSLVKMADVSKNVFVFCSSKKRNSIKRHENIIFIRSKENSIGDLYTNYDELLFKFPFIRFSKI
;
A
#
# COMPACT_ATOMS: atom_id res chain seq x y z
N MET A 1 4.33 -0.79 -6.23
CA MET A 1 5.08 -1.81 -5.45
C MET A 1 4.25 -3.09 -5.48
N PRO A 2 4.83 -4.25 -5.80
CA PRO A 2 4.13 -5.54 -5.73
C PRO A 2 3.63 -5.84 -4.31
N PRO A 3 2.53 -6.61 -4.14
CA PRO A 3 1.97 -6.91 -2.83
C PRO A 3 2.95 -7.56 -1.84
N ALA A 4 3.78 -8.50 -2.31
CA ALA A 4 4.79 -9.15 -1.48
C ALA A 4 5.88 -8.16 -1.00
N ASP A 5 6.31 -7.25 -1.87
CA ASP A 5 7.29 -6.22 -1.54
C ASP A 5 6.71 -5.18 -0.58
N PHE A 6 5.41 -4.84 -0.74
CA PHE A 6 4.73 -3.93 0.18
C PHE A 6 4.60 -4.54 1.58
N LEU A 7 4.33 -5.84 1.66
CA LEU A 7 4.31 -6.56 2.95
C LEU A 7 5.67 -6.51 3.64
N LYS A 8 6.77 -6.82 2.92
CA LYS A 8 8.13 -6.70 3.46
C LYS A 8 8.43 -5.28 3.94
N PHE A 9 8.09 -4.30 3.12
CA PHE A 9 8.27 -2.87 3.42
C PHE A 9 7.54 -2.47 4.70
N SER A 10 6.28 -2.89 4.85
CA SER A 10 5.46 -2.54 6.01
C SER A 10 5.93 -3.22 7.30
N CYS A 11 6.47 -4.45 7.20
CA CYS A 11 7.04 -5.16 8.35
C CYS A 11 8.35 -4.54 8.87
N ASN A 12 9.14 -3.90 8.00
CA ASN A 12 10.47 -3.38 8.32
C ASN A 12 10.69 -1.98 7.75
N LEU A 13 9.72 -1.09 7.95
CA LEU A 13 9.71 0.24 7.32
C LEU A 13 11.01 1.01 7.58
N GLU A 14 11.47 1.07 8.83
CA GLU A 14 12.66 1.80 9.22
C GLU A 14 13.90 1.30 8.48
N PHE A 15 14.08 -0.02 8.40
CA PHE A 15 15.16 -0.63 7.65
C PHE A 15 15.14 -0.21 6.17
N TYR A 16 13.98 -0.27 5.52
CA TYR A 16 13.89 0.07 4.09
C TYR A 16 14.05 1.57 3.83
N ILE A 17 13.55 2.43 4.69
CA ILE A 17 13.71 3.88 4.55
C ILE A 17 15.17 4.31 4.61
N GLN A 18 16.01 3.59 5.36
CA GLN A 18 17.45 3.84 5.46
C GLN A 18 18.24 3.33 4.25
N GLN A 19 17.66 2.44 3.43
CA GLN A 19 18.32 1.93 2.24
C GLN A 19 18.48 3.01 1.16
N GLU A 20 19.54 2.91 0.37
CA GLU A 20 19.69 3.71 -0.83
C GLU A 20 18.72 3.23 -1.93
N LEU A 21 18.03 4.17 -2.56
CA LEU A 21 17.21 3.88 -3.72
C LEU A 21 18.06 3.87 -4.98
N LEU A 22 18.20 2.68 -5.57
CA LEU A 22 18.98 2.43 -6.78
C LEU A 22 18.09 2.25 -8.00
N ILE A 23 18.51 2.76 -9.15
CA ILE A 23 17.78 2.55 -10.41
C ILE A 23 17.77 1.07 -10.78
N THR A 24 16.64 0.59 -11.32
CA THR A 24 16.57 -0.72 -11.97
C THR A 24 16.19 -0.57 -13.44
N ASN A 25 16.94 -1.25 -14.31
CA ASN A 25 16.64 -1.33 -15.74
C ASN A 25 15.57 -2.39 -16.00
N ASN A 26 14.36 -2.14 -15.59
CA ASN A 26 13.26 -3.05 -15.90
C ASN A 26 12.58 -2.63 -17.21
N LYS A 27 12.96 -3.27 -18.32
CA LYS A 27 12.43 -3.02 -19.67
C LYS A 27 10.93 -3.39 -19.84
N GLN A 28 10.34 -4.06 -18.86
CA GLN A 28 8.93 -4.45 -18.90
C GLN A 28 7.97 -3.28 -18.68
N PHE A 29 8.45 -2.19 -18.06
CA PHE A 29 7.61 -1.04 -17.72
C PHE A 29 8.04 0.21 -18.47
N GLN A 30 7.06 1.00 -18.88
CA GLN A 30 7.29 2.32 -19.53
C GLN A 30 7.55 3.45 -18.50
N TYR A 31 7.62 3.13 -17.24
CA TYR A 31 7.87 4.06 -16.14
C TYR A 31 9.10 3.63 -15.35
N PRO A 32 9.75 4.57 -14.66
CA PRO A 32 10.94 4.25 -13.88
C PRO A 32 10.64 3.31 -12.71
N CYS A 33 11.55 2.38 -12.47
CA CYS A 33 11.54 1.51 -11.30
C CYS A 33 12.83 1.70 -10.49
N GLY A 34 12.74 1.50 -9.20
CA GLY A 34 13.89 1.54 -8.30
C GLY A 34 13.92 0.32 -7.41
N ARG A 35 15.12 -0.09 -7.02
CA ARG A 35 15.35 -1.11 -6.00
C ARG A 35 15.71 -0.45 -4.68
N LEU A 36 15.05 -0.89 -3.62
CA LEU A 36 15.29 -0.47 -2.25
C LEU A 36 15.60 -1.73 -1.43
N GLY A 37 16.89 -2.03 -1.25
CA GLY A 37 17.30 -3.32 -0.72
C GLY A 37 16.88 -4.47 -1.65
N ASP A 38 16.00 -5.36 -1.15
CA ASP A 38 15.47 -6.52 -1.90
C ASP A 38 14.04 -6.30 -2.43
N ILE A 39 13.49 -5.09 -2.34
CA ILE A 39 12.16 -4.74 -2.84
C ILE A 39 12.22 -3.79 -4.04
N THR A 40 11.14 -3.79 -4.85
CA THR A 40 11.04 -2.95 -6.04
C THR A 40 9.95 -1.89 -5.89
N LEU A 41 10.31 -0.64 -6.15
CA LEU A 41 9.41 0.51 -6.21
C LEU A 41 9.05 0.84 -7.65
N HIS A 42 7.77 1.00 -7.93
CA HIS A 42 7.22 1.37 -9.24
C HIS A 42 6.77 2.82 -9.23
N PHE A 43 7.43 3.68 -9.99
CA PHE A 43 7.18 5.11 -10.04
C PHE A 43 6.29 5.49 -11.24
N GLN A 44 5.08 4.94 -11.29
CA GLN A 44 4.14 5.03 -12.43
C GLN A 44 3.80 6.46 -12.87
N HIS A 45 3.91 7.44 -11.98
CA HIS A 45 3.54 8.83 -12.25
C HIS A 45 4.75 9.77 -12.47
N TYR A 46 5.95 9.20 -12.65
CA TYR A 46 7.17 9.96 -12.82
C TYR A 46 7.76 9.74 -14.22
N LYS A 47 8.29 10.80 -14.83
CA LYS A 47 8.87 10.75 -16.17
C LYS A 47 10.21 10.01 -16.21
N ASN A 48 11.01 10.15 -15.16
CA ASN A 48 12.33 9.52 -15.05
C ASN A 48 12.67 9.21 -13.60
N PHE A 49 13.73 8.43 -13.43
CA PHE A 49 14.17 7.96 -12.12
C PHE A 49 14.71 9.08 -11.23
N GLU A 50 15.41 10.04 -11.78
CA GLU A 50 16.04 11.15 -11.04
C GLU A 50 14.97 11.98 -10.31
N VAL A 51 13.89 12.31 -11.02
CA VAL A 51 12.76 13.02 -10.42
C VAL A 51 12.06 12.17 -9.35
N ALA A 52 11.90 10.87 -9.62
CA ALA A 52 11.29 9.95 -8.66
C ALA A 52 12.16 9.80 -7.39
N LYS A 53 13.48 9.63 -7.56
CA LYS A 53 14.43 9.54 -6.44
C LYS A 53 14.45 10.81 -5.60
N LYS A 54 14.51 11.98 -6.23
CA LYS A 54 14.45 13.26 -5.51
C LYS A 54 13.19 13.35 -4.66
N LYS A 55 12.03 12.99 -5.22
CA LYS A 55 10.75 13.01 -4.49
C LYS A 55 10.69 11.94 -3.39
N TRP A 56 11.31 10.80 -3.59
CA TRP A 56 11.46 9.78 -2.56
C TRP A 56 12.25 10.31 -1.37
N ASP A 57 13.45 10.87 -1.63
CA ASP A 57 14.33 11.42 -0.60
C ASP A 57 13.64 12.57 0.17
N GLU A 58 13.00 13.52 -0.53
CA GLU A 58 12.23 14.58 0.10
C GLU A 58 11.07 14.08 0.98
N ARG A 59 10.46 12.94 0.64
CA ARG A 59 9.32 12.39 1.38
C ARG A 59 9.73 11.56 2.58
N LYS A 60 10.80 10.77 2.47
CA LYS A 60 11.30 9.99 3.61
C LYS A 60 11.73 10.86 4.76
N ASP A 61 12.28 12.05 4.49
CA ASP A 61 12.70 13.00 5.52
C ASP A 61 11.52 13.65 6.29
N ARG A 62 10.29 13.50 5.77
CA ARG A 62 9.08 14.03 6.39
C ARG A 62 8.23 12.98 7.09
N ILE A 63 8.72 11.75 7.23
CA ILE A 63 7.98 10.68 7.90
C ILE A 63 7.77 11.05 9.36
N ASN A 64 6.51 11.08 9.78
CA ASN A 64 6.17 11.14 11.18
C ASN A 64 6.05 9.73 11.74
N TRP A 65 7.09 9.27 12.41
CA TRP A 65 7.20 7.91 12.91
C TRP A 65 6.13 7.53 13.93
N ASP A 66 5.59 8.51 14.66
CA ASP A 66 4.53 8.29 15.64
C ASP A 66 3.13 8.13 15.00
N LYS A 67 3.00 8.53 13.71
CA LYS A 67 1.70 8.62 13.02
C LYS A 67 1.73 7.92 11.66
N ILE A 68 2.23 6.69 11.61
CA ILE A 68 2.26 5.91 10.37
C ILE A 68 0.97 5.09 10.26
N LEU A 69 0.37 5.14 9.07
CA LEU A 69 -0.77 4.36 8.67
C LEU A 69 -0.47 3.66 7.35
N PHE A 70 -0.65 2.35 7.30
CA PHE A 70 -0.56 1.58 6.07
C PHE A 70 -1.95 1.29 5.50
N ILE A 71 -2.11 1.55 4.22
CA ILE A 71 -3.30 1.20 3.46
C ILE A 71 -2.91 0.19 2.40
N PHE A 72 -3.58 -0.94 2.42
CA PHE A 72 -3.38 -2.02 1.46
C PHE A 72 -4.70 -2.38 0.78
N THR A 73 -4.61 -2.87 -0.45
CA THR A 73 -5.81 -3.21 -1.24
C THR A 73 -5.64 -4.58 -1.89
N ASP A 74 -6.75 -5.19 -2.27
CA ASP A 74 -6.78 -6.48 -2.95
C ASP A 74 -6.53 -6.40 -4.46
N ARG A 75 -5.79 -5.38 -4.91
CA ARG A 75 -5.39 -5.14 -6.30
C ARG A 75 -4.04 -5.79 -6.61
N ASP A 76 -3.63 -5.67 -7.87
CA ASP A 76 -2.28 -5.96 -8.38
C ASP A 76 -1.78 -7.37 -8.02
N GLY A 77 -2.68 -8.36 -8.01
CA GLY A 77 -2.34 -9.76 -7.72
C GLY A 77 -2.24 -10.11 -6.23
N ALA A 78 -2.78 -9.27 -5.34
CA ALA A 78 -2.85 -9.60 -3.92
C ALA A 78 -3.68 -10.88 -3.68
N THR A 79 -3.09 -11.84 -3.01
CA THR A 79 -3.72 -13.10 -2.62
C THR A 79 -4.44 -12.99 -1.27
N ILE A 80 -5.35 -13.92 -0.96
CA ILE A 80 -5.99 -13.98 0.35
C ILE A 80 -4.95 -14.05 1.48
N ASP A 81 -3.91 -14.86 1.30
CA ASP A 81 -2.81 -14.99 2.26
C ASP A 81 -2.08 -13.65 2.47
N SER A 82 -1.75 -12.93 1.38
CA SER A 82 -1.10 -11.61 1.51
C SER A 82 -1.99 -10.56 2.19
N LEU A 83 -3.31 -10.62 1.97
CA LEU A 83 -4.27 -9.70 2.61
C LEU A 83 -4.34 -9.94 4.13
N VAL A 84 -4.39 -11.21 4.54
CA VAL A 84 -4.43 -11.58 5.96
C VAL A 84 -3.10 -11.23 6.63
N LYS A 85 -1.97 -11.64 6.05
CA LYS A 85 -0.64 -11.29 6.57
C LYS A 85 -0.45 -9.78 6.70
N MET A 86 -0.95 -9.01 5.72
CA MET A 86 -0.86 -7.56 5.80
C MET A 86 -1.69 -6.99 6.95
N ALA A 87 -2.89 -7.52 7.19
CA ALA A 87 -3.74 -7.12 8.29
C ALA A 87 -3.12 -7.43 9.67
N ASP A 88 -2.30 -8.49 9.75
CA ASP A 88 -1.60 -8.91 10.97
C ASP A 88 -0.33 -8.09 11.28
N VAL A 89 0.15 -7.25 10.35
CA VAL A 89 1.40 -6.49 10.53
C VAL A 89 1.34 -5.55 11.75
N SER A 90 0.28 -4.79 11.88
CA SER A 90 0.05 -3.92 13.04
C SER A 90 -1.38 -3.39 13.08
N LYS A 91 -1.78 -2.82 14.22
CA LYS A 91 -3.06 -2.12 14.38
C LYS A 91 -3.22 -0.88 13.47
N ASN A 92 -2.11 -0.35 12.96
CA ASN A 92 -2.11 0.81 12.07
C ASN A 92 -2.12 0.42 10.59
N VAL A 93 -2.53 -0.80 10.27
CA VAL A 93 -2.74 -1.27 8.90
C VAL A 93 -4.22 -1.41 8.63
N PHE A 94 -4.67 -0.96 7.47
CA PHE A 94 -6.02 -1.20 6.97
C PHE A 94 -5.98 -1.83 5.59
N VAL A 95 -6.67 -2.95 5.47
CA VAL A 95 -6.74 -3.73 4.24
C VAL A 95 -8.14 -3.61 3.65
N PHE A 96 -8.23 -3.03 2.47
CA PHE A 96 -9.51 -2.90 1.75
C PHE A 96 -9.67 -4.02 0.73
N CYS A 97 -10.76 -4.75 0.85
CA CYS A 97 -11.07 -5.89 -0.01
C CYS A 97 -12.46 -5.79 -0.63
N SER A 98 -12.61 -6.36 -1.82
CA SER A 98 -13.93 -6.61 -2.40
C SER A 98 -14.79 -7.46 -1.45
N SER A 99 -16.04 -7.08 -1.27
CA SER A 99 -17.02 -7.84 -0.49
C SER A 99 -17.21 -9.28 -1.00
N LYS A 100 -16.84 -9.56 -2.25
CA LYS A 100 -16.86 -10.92 -2.83
C LYS A 100 -15.87 -11.88 -2.15
N LYS A 101 -14.81 -11.36 -1.52
CA LYS A 101 -13.83 -12.15 -0.77
C LYS A 101 -14.24 -12.43 0.68
N ARG A 102 -15.38 -11.90 1.15
CA ARG A 102 -15.81 -11.99 2.55
C ARG A 102 -15.88 -13.43 3.07
N ASN A 103 -16.37 -14.35 2.26
CA ASN A 103 -16.49 -15.76 2.65
C ASN A 103 -15.16 -16.51 2.67
N SER A 104 -14.13 -16.00 2.02
CA SER A 104 -12.80 -16.59 1.94
C SER A 104 -11.83 -16.06 3.00
N ILE A 105 -12.22 -15.03 3.75
CA ILE A 105 -11.38 -14.39 4.76
C ILE A 105 -12.10 -14.44 6.10
N LYS A 106 -11.46 -15.02 7.11
CA LYS A 106 -11.97 -14.93 8.49
C LYS A 106 -12.07 -13.48 8.91
N ARG A 107 -13.07 -13.18 9.75
CA ARG A 107 -13.25 -11.82 10.27
C ARG A 107 -11.95 -11.32 10.92
N HIS A 108 -11.51 -10.16 10.48
CA HIS A 108 -10.35 -9.46 11.00
C HIS A 108 -10.67 -7.98 11.13
N GLU A 109 -10.30 -7.34 12.25
CA GLU A 109 -10.65 -5.94 12.54
C GLU A 109 -10.03 -4.95 11.54
N ASN A 110 -8.84 -5.26 11.02
CA ASN A 110 -8.13 -4.43 10.05
C ASN A 110 -8.53 -4.69 8.59
N ILE A 111 -9.47 -5.63 8.33
CA ILE A 111 -9.95 -5.93 6.97
C ILE A 111 -11.31 -5.33 6.76
N ILE A 112 -11.41 -4.41 5.81
CA ILE A 112 -12.62 -3.67 5.48
C ILE A 112 -13.12 -4.13 4.12
N PHE A 113 -14.32 -4.71 4.10
CA PHE A 113 -14.96 -5.16 2.87
C PHE A 113 -15.80 -4.04 2.26
N ILE A 114 -15.49 -3.73 0.99
CA ILE A 114 -16.15 -2.71 0.19
C ILE A 114 -16.94 -3.38 -0.93
N ARG A 115 -18.12 -2.87 -1.23
CA ARG A 115 -18.93 -3.36 -2.34
C ARG A 115 -18.19 -3.14 -3.67
N SER A 116 -17.98 -4.19 -4.43
CA SER A 116 -17.37 -4.13 -5.76
C SER A 116 -18.08 -5.04 -6.73
N LYS A 117 -18.17 -4.63 -7.99
CA LYS A 117 -18.67 -5.46 -9.10
C LYS A 117 -17.67 -6.56 -9.49
N GLU A 118 -16.39 -6.34 -9.21
CA GLU A 118 -15.28 -7.24 -9.56
C GLU A 118 -14.73 -7.98 -8.34
N ASN A 119 -13.81 -8.93 -8.58
CA ASN A 119 -13.15 -9.69 -7.52
C ASN A 119 -12.12 -8.88 -6.72
N SER A 120 -11.80 -7.66 -7.17
CA SER A 120 -10.99 -6.71 -6.43
C SER A 120 -11.74 -5.39 -6.28
N ILE A 121 -11.37 -4.59 -5.30
CA ILE A 121 -11.82 -3.21 -5.26
C ILE A 121 -11.14 -2.47 -6.42
N GLY A 122 -11.91 -1.67 -7.12
CA GLY A 122 -11.38 -0.74 -8.11
C GLY A 122 -10.55 0.38 -7.45
N ASP A 123 -10.71 1.56 -7.95
CA ASP A 123 -10.13 2.74 -7.30
C ASP A 123 -10.89 3.02 -5.99
N LEU A 124 -10.15 3.24 -4.90
CA LEU A 124 -10.75 3.61 -3.60
C LEU A 124 -11.59 4.87 -3.69
N TYR A 125 -11.21 5.78 -4.58
CA TYR A 125 -11.94 7.02 -4.80
C TYR A 125 -13.38 6.80 -5.29
N THR A 126 -13.63 5.79 -6.10
CA THR A 126 -14.98 5.47 -6.60
C THR A 126 -15.91 4.91 -5.51
N ASN A 127 -15.37 4.54 -4.36
CA ASN A 127 -16.11 4.01 -3.21
C ASN A 127 -16.09 4.98 -2.00
N TYR A 128 -15.90 6.26 -2.28
CA TYR A 128 -15.69 7.28 -1.25
C TYR A 128 -16.80 7.33 -0.20
N ASP A 129 -18.07 7.26 -0.60
CA ASP A 129 -19.20 7.30 0.33
C ASP A 129 -19.20 6.10 1.28
N GLU A 130 -18.92 4.90 0.76
CA GLU A 130 -18.83 3.69 1.59
C GLU A 130 -17.61 3.73 2.54
N LEU A 131 -16.50 4.32 2.08
CA LEU A 131 -15.31 4.56 2.90
C LEU A 131 -15.60 5.51 4.06
N LEU A 132 -16.29 6.61 3.82
CA LEU A 132 -16.65 7.58 4.84
C LEU A 132 -17.45 6.94 5.98
N PHE A 133 -18.38 6.03 5.67
CA PHE A 133 -19.18 5.33 6.65
C PHE A 133 -18.45 4.24 7.42
N LYS A 134 -17.51 3.54 6.77
CA LYS A 134 -16.83 2.38 7.34
C LYS A 134 -15.52 2.72 8.02
N PHE A 135 -14.99 3.92 7.78
CA PHE A 135 -13.63 4.27 8.17
C PHE A 135 -13.60 5.40 9.21
N PRO A 136 -13.37 5.07 10.48
CA PRO A 136 -13.42 6.07 11.55
C PRO A 136 -12.29 7.08 11.54
N PHE A 137 -11.20 6.87 10.78
CA PHE A 137 -10.05 7.78 10.87
C PHE A 137 -10.20 9.10 10.13
N ILE A 138 -11.21 9.29 9.30
CA ILE A 138 -11.54 10.64 8.83
C ILE A 138 -11.84 11.58 10.02
N ARG A 139 -12.16 11.04 11.19
CA ARG A 139 -12.27 11.79 12.44
C ARG A 139 -10.91 12.18 13.04
N PHE A 140 -9.81 11.52 12.66
CA PHE A 140 -8.46 11.80 13.19
C PHE A 140 -7.70 12.87 12.40
N SER A 141 -8.15 13.26 11.21
CA SER A 141 -7.52 14.33 10.43
C SER A 141 -7.86 15.74 10.89
N LYS A 142 -8.58 15.89 12.02
CA LYS A 142 -8.92 17.17 12.65
C LYS A 142 -8.23 17.41 14.00
N ILE A 143 -7.13 16.71 14.24
CA ILE A 143 -6.27 16.98 15.40
C ILE A 143 -4.93 17.51 14.92
#